data_9ffdde00f8f9548da5abe04a76be3517
#
_entry.id   9ffdde00f8f9548da5abe04a76be3517
#
_cell.length_a   1.000
_cell.length_b   1.000
_cell.length_c   1.000
_cell.angle_alpha   90.00
_cell.angle_beta   90.00
_cell.angle_gamma   90.00
#
_symmetry.space_group_name_H-M   'P 1'
#
loop_
_entity.id
_entity.type
_entity.pdbx_description
1 polymer ?
#
loop_
_entity_poly.entity_id
_entity_poly.type
_entity_poly.pdbx_seq_one_letter_code
_entity_poly.pdbx_strand_id
1 'polypeptide(L)'
;MVRKSVCLLLLSLFVSLLALPAAADHAWVIDDASLYSQSEIEQMETMIRQMVDQYKMDIGVLTTYDVPHSGGDDRVTVDYADTYYENNGYGLGEDRAGVLMILDMTNRYNYLSTAGTMADYLNDHRIEEMLSSADDALYNGEYGRAMIAELTTLNQFLREGIEEGSFRYDAETGERLTGIYNKLTKSELFFAVICGASAALIMYLVVMRMYLLKGTTYHYSLGKENVRVNMQVDDEQFIRERVTRVPIVRSSGGGGHGGGGGRGSGMHMSSGGMSHGGGGHHF
;
A
#
# COMPACT_ATOMS: atom_id res chain seq x y z
N MET A 1 -28.70 29.92 15.26
CA MET A 1 -28.64 29.07 14.03
C MET A 1 -27.27 28.50 13.74
N VAL A 2 -26.21 29.28 13.79
CA VAL A 2 -24.81 28.81 13.45
C VAL A 2 -24.33 27.60 14.22
N ARG A 3 -24.67 27.44 15.51
CA ARG A 3 -24.25 26.26 16.32
C ARG A 3 -24.82 24.92 15.84
N LYS A 4 -26.06 24.92 15.33
CA LYS A 4 -26.69 23.69 14.80
C LYS A 4 -26.12 23.29 13.45
N SER A 5 -25.76 24.26 12.60
CA SER A 5 -25.15 24.00 11.29
C SER A 5 -23.72 23.48 11.41
N VAL A 6 -22.94 23.93 12.39
CA VAL A 6 -21.59 23.41 12.65
C VAL A 6 -21.60 21.97 13.19
N CYS A 7 -22.57 21.64 14.08
CA CYS A 7 -22.73 20.27 14.54
C CYS A 7 -23.16 19.31 13.41
N LEU A 8 -24.02 19.77 12.50
CA LEU A 8 -24.43 18.95 11.34
C LEU A 8 -23.29 18.73 10.36
N LEU A 9 -22.43 19.73 10.13
CA LEU A 9 -21.22 19.61 9.30
C LEU A 9 -20.19 18.67 9.92
N LEU A 10 -19.98 18.72 11.22
CA LEU A 10 -19.08 17.82 11.93
C LEU A 10 -19.64 16.38 11.96
N LEU A 11 -20.96 16.21 12.09
CA LEU A 11 -21.60 14.90 12.05
C LEU A 11 -21.54 14.30 10.64
N SER A 12 -21.71 15.08 9.57
CA SER A 12 -21.59 14.61 8.18
C SER A 12 -20.13 14.23 7.84
N LEU A 13 -19.16 14.98 8.37
CA LEU A 13 -17.73 14.66 8.21
C LEU A 13 -17.36 13.37 8.96
N PHE A 14 -17.97 13.13 10.13
CA PHE A 14 -17.73 11.92 10.92
C PHE A 14 -18.39 10.69 10.30
N VAL A 15 -19.56 10.82 9.66
CA VAL A 15 -20.25 9.74 8.94
C VAL A 15 -19.51 9.34 7.67
N SER A 16 -18.86 10.28 6.96
CA SER A 16 -18.04 9.97 5.79
C SER A 16 -16.72 9.25 6.14
N LEU A 17 -16.27 9.35 7.39
CA LEU A 17 -15.07 8.63 7.88
C LEU A 17 -15.36 7.17 8.23
N LEU A 18 -16.64 6.76 8.29
CA LEU A 18 -17.09 5.39 8.60
C LEU A 18 -17.43 4.57 7.34
N ALA A 19 -17.08 5.03 6.15
CA ALA A 19 -17.14 4.21 4.96
C ALA A 19 -16.08 3.10 5.09
N LEU A 20 -16.49 1.97 5.66
CA LEU A 20 -15.72 0.73 5.62
C LEU A 20 -15.52 0.37 4.15
N PRO A 21 -14.31 0.01 3.72
CA PRO A 21 -14.12 -0.53 2.39
C PRO A 21 -15.03 -1.74 2.27
N ALA A 22 -15.84 -1.79 1.20
CA ALA A 22 -16.61 -2.98 0.88
C ALA A 22 -15.61 -4.12 0.69
N ALA A 23 -15.79 -5.21 1.44
CA ALA A 23 -15.07 -6.44 1.15
C ALA A 23 -15.42 -6.83 -0.29
N ALA A 24 -14.41 -7.18 -1.09
CA ALA A 24 -14.66 -7.67 -2.43
C ALA A 24 -15.55 -8.93 -2.33
N ASP A 25 -16.70 -8.89 -3.00
CA ASP A 25 -17.70 -9.98 -2.98
C ASP A 25 -17.36 -10.93 -4.16
N HIS A 26 -16.19 -11.57 -4.11
CA HIS A 26 -15.76 -12.57 -5.09
C HIS A 26 -15.51 -13.92 -4.41
N ALA A 27 -15.61 -14.99 -5.18
CA ALA A 27 -15.30 -16.33 -4.68
C ALA A 27 -13.77 -16.48 -4.49
N TRP A 28 -13.35 -17.04 -3.36
CA TRP A 28 -11.94 -17.29 -3.09
C TRP A 28 -11.40 -18.53 -3.80
N VAL A 29 -12.24 -19.55 -4.01
CA VAL A 29 -11.88 -20.77 -4.72
C VAL A 29 -12.79 -20.92 -5.93
N ILE A 30 -12.20 -20.92 -7.11
CA ILE A 30 -12.88 -21.09 -8.40
C ILE A 30 -12.27 -22.30 -9.08
N ASP A 31 -13.03 -23.37 -9.19
CA ASP A 31 -12.61 -24.64 -9.75
C ASP A 31 -13.29 -24.91 -11.10
N ASP A 32 -12.98 -24.09 -12.10
CA ASP A 32 -13.56 -24.22 -13.44
C ASP A 32 -13.08 -25.48 -14.16
N ALA A 33 -11.92 -26.01 -13.78
CA ALA A 33 -11.39 -27.26 -14.31
C ALA A 33 -11.96 -28.50 -13.61
N SER A 34 -12.76 -28.35 -12.54
CA SER A 34 -13.36 -29.44 -11.76
C SER A 34 -12.34 -30.44 -11.23
N LEU A 35 -11.27 -29.94 -10.64
CA LEU A 35 -10.14 -30.73 -10.15
C LEU A 35 -10.25 -31.09 -8.67
N TYR A 36 -11.06 -30.33 -7.92
CA TYR A 36 -11.12 -30.44 -6.46
C TYR A 36 -12.36 -31.20 -5.99
N SER A 37 -12.21 -31.95 -4.93
CA SER A 37 -13.37 -32.48 -4.21
C SER A 37 -14.01 -31.37 -3.37
N GLN A 38 -15.32 -31.51 -3.06
CA GLN A 38 -16.04 -30.57 -2.22
C GLN A 38 -15.37 -30.35 -0.86
N SER A 39 -14.81 -31.39 -0.27
CA SER A 39 -14.09 -31.30 1.01
C SER A 39 -12.80 -30.50 0.93
N GLU A 40 -12.08 -30.57 -0.19
CA GLU A 40 -10.88 -29.77 -0.43
C GLU A 40 -11.23 -28.30 -0.63
N ILE A 41 -12.29 -28.00 -1.37
CA ILE A 41 -12.80 -26.63 -1.53
C ILE A 41 -13.15 -26.03 -0.17
N GLU A 42 -13.95 -26.72 0.65
CA GLU A 42 -14.33 -26.24 1.98
C GLU A 42 -13.11 -26.04 2.91
N GLN A 43 -12.11 -26.90 2.81
CA GLN A 43 -10.86 -26.75 3.54
C GLN A 43 -10.09 -25.51 3.08
N MET A 44 -9.90 -25.31 1.77
CA MET A 44 -9.23 -24.15 1.19
C MET A 44 -9.93 -22.85 1.56
N GLU A 45 -11.25 -22.77 1.38
CA GLU A 45 -12.05 -21.60 1.76
C GLU A 45 -11.92 -21.25 3.25
N THR A 46 -11.86 -22.28 4.12
CA THR A 46 -11.69 -22.05 5.56
C THR A 46 -10.32 -21.47 5.86
N MET A 47 -9.25 -22.00 5.23
CA MET A 47 -7.89 -21.51 5.38
C MET A 47 -7.76 -20.08 4.85
N ILE A 48 -8.29 -19.81 3.66
CA ILE A 48 -8.26 -18.50 3.01
C ILE A 48 -8.98 -17.48 3.88
N ARG A 49 -10.19 -17.79 4.34
CA ARG A 49 -10.98 -16.90 5.22
C ARG A 49 -10.20 -16.49 6.46
N GLN A 50 -9.55 -17.44 7.12
CA GLN A 50 -8.74 -17.17 8.31
C GLN A 50 -7.56 -16.23 7.99
N MET A 51 -6.86 -16.45 6.89
CA MET A 51 -5.74 -15.60 6.46
C MET A 51 -6.20 -14.20 6.04
N VAL A 52 -7.27 -14.09 5.26
CA VAL A 52 -7.84 -12.81 4.83
C VAL A 52 -8.31 -11.98 6.03
N ASP A 53 -9.00 -12.62 6.99
CA ASP A 53 -9.46 -11.96 8.20
C ASP A 53 -8.31 -11.47 9.08
N GLN A 54 -7.23 -12.23 9.15
CA GLN A 54 -6.08 -11.91 9.99
C GLN A 54 -5.15 -10.87 9.36
N TYR A 55 -4.81 -11.04 8.09
CA TYR A 55 -3.75 -10.25 7.43
C TYR A 55 -4.28 -9.12 6.55
N LYS A 56 -5.59 -9.12 6.27
CA LYS A 56 -6.25 -8.11 5.41
C LYS A 56 -5.63 -8.01 4.01
N MET A 57 -5.20 -9.14 3.49
CA MET A 57 -4.74 -9.33 2.11
C MET A 57 -5.61 -10.38 1.45
N ASP A 58 -5.87 -10.25 0.16
CA ASP A 58 -6.74 -11.13 -0.58
C ASP A 58 -6.03 -12.38 -1.06
N ILE A 59 -6.76 -13.50 -1.15
CA ILE A 59 -6.20 -14.78 -1.60
C ILE A 59 -7.24 -15.45 -2.49
N GLY A 60 -6.86 -15.70 -3.75
CA GLY A 60 -7.66 -16.43 -4.70
C GLY A 60 -6.99 -17.71 -5.15
N VAL A 61 -7.80 -18.74 -5.43
CA VAL A 61 -7.39 -19.99 -6.07
C VAL A 61 -8.25 -20.18 -7.31
N LEU A 62 -7.62 -20.39 -8.45
CA LEU A 62 -8.29 -20.58 -9.75
C LEU A 62 -7.75 -21.82 -10.43
N THR A 63 -8.63 -22.71 -10.87
CA THR A 63 -8.27 -23.74 -11.86
C THR A 63 -9.00 -23.50 -13.15
N THR A 64 -8.34 -23.57 -14.29
CA THR A 64 -9.00 -23.27 -15.56
C THR A 64 -8.33 -23.95 -16.75
N TYR A 65 -9.14 -24.15 -17.81
CA TYR A 65 -8.71 -24.49 -19.17
C TYR A 65 -8.79 -23.31 -20.13
N ASP A 66 -9.21 -22.12 -19.65
CA ASP A 66 -9.51 -20.98 -20.52
C ASP A 66 -8.26 -20.18 -20.92
N VAL A 67 -7.10 -20.49 -20.35
CA VAL A 67 -5.84 -19.86 -20.76
C VAL A 67 -5.52 -20.29 -22.20
N PRO A 68 -5.20 -19.36 -23.11
CA PRO A 68 -4.80 -19.72 -24.46
C PRO A 68 -3.56 -20.62 -24.47
N HIS A 69 -3.47 -21.49 -25.47
CA HIS A 69 -2.30 -22.35 -25.61
C HIS A 69 -1.04 -21.53 -25.89
N SER A 70 -0.04 -21.65 -25.00
CA SER A 70 1.11 -20.75 -24.97
C SER A 70 2.18 -21.06 -26.01
N GLY A 71 2.20 -22.31 -26.53
CA GLY A 71 3.29 -22.76 -27.40
C GLY A 71 4.66 -22.75 -26.74
N GLY A 72 4.70 -22.70 -25.39
CA GLY A 72 5.92 -22.63 -24.58
C GLY A 72 6.30 -21.22 -24.10
N ASP A 73 5.43 -20.23 -24.27
CA ASP A 73 5.60 -18.88 -23.71
C ASP A 73 4.76 -18.72 -22.43
N ASP A 74 5.38 -18.81 -21.28
CA ASP A 74 4.73 -18.75 -19.97
C ASP A 74 4.04 -17.40 -19.70
N ARG A 75 4.44 -16.33 -20.41
CA ARG A 75 3.81 -15.01 -20.28
C ARG A 75 2.32 -15.04 -20.59
N VAL A 76 1.85 -15.98 -21.39
CA VAL A 76 0.41 -16.13 -21.68
C VAL A 76 -0.38 -16.42 -20.39
N THR A 77 0.14 -17.30 -19.51
CA THR A 77 -0.50 -17.59 -18.24
C THR A 77 -0.33 -16.44 -17.25
N VAL A 78 0.84 -15.78 -17.25
CA VAL A 78 1.12 -14.58 -16.44
C VAL A 78 0.10 -13.48 -16.76
N ASP A 79 0.00 -13.09 -18.02
CA ASP A 79 -0.92 -12.04 -18.48
C ASP A 79 -2.39 -12.40 -18.19
N TYR A 80 -2.74 -13.68 -18.33
CA TYR A 80 -4.09 -14.15 -17.98
C TYR A 80 -4.38 -14.00 -16.49
N ALA A 81 -3.47 -14.46 -15.63
CA ALA A 81 -3.64 -14.41 -14.19
C ALA A 81 -3.74 -12.97 -13.67
N ASP A 82 -2.88 -12.07 -14.15
CA ASP A 82 -2.90 -10.66 -13.78
C ASP A 82 -4.18 -9.97 -14.24
N THR A 83 -4.59 -10.20 -15.50
CA THR A 83 -5.84 -9.67 -16.03
C THR A 83 -7.04 -10.21 -15.26
N TYR A 84 -7.01 -11.49 -14.89
CA TYR A 84 -8.08 -12.12 -14.09
C TYR A 84 -8.16 -11.49 -12.69
N TYR A 85 -7.03 -11.29 -12.02
CA TYR A 85 -6.93 -10.62 -10.74
C TYR A 85 -7.56 -9.22 -10.78
N GLU A 86 -7.20 -8.43 -11.77
CA GLU A 86 -7.70 -7.06 -11.93
C GLU A 86 -9.19 -7.00 -12.23
N ASN A 87 -9.65 -7.79 -13.20
CA ASN A 87 -11.03 -7.74 -13.72
C ASN A 87 -12.04 -8.29 -12.73
N ASN A 88 -11.65 -9.24 -11.89
CA ASN A 88 -12.53 -9.84 -10.89
C ASN A 88 -12.44 -9.16 -9.52
N GLY A 89 -11.69 -8.06 -9.43
CA GLY A 89 -11.69 -7.22 -8.25
C GLY A 89 -10.90 -7.78 -7.07
N TYR A 90 -9.95 -8.69 -7.31
CA TYR A 90 -9.06 -9.18 -6.27
C TYR A 90 -8.19 -8.06 -5.69
N GLY A 91 -7.73 -8.30 -4.47
CA GLY A 91 -6.87 -7.40 -3.72
C GLY A 91 -7.61 -6.48 -2.76
N LEU A 92 -7.17 -6.46 -1.52
CA LEU A 92 -7.72 -5.62 -0.45
C LEU A 92 -6.86 -4.38 -0.22
N GLY A 93 -7.49 -3.34 0.29
CA GLY A 93 -6.82 -2.08 0.60
C GLY A 93 -6.54 -1.20 -0.62
N GLU A 94 -5.83 -0.09 -0.38
CA GLU A 94 -5.52 0.89 -1.43
C GLU A 94 -4.48 0.38 -2.44
N ASP A 95 -3.58 -0.47 -1.99
CA ASP A 95 -2.54 -1.10 -2.80
C ASP A 95 -2.99 -2.42 -3.43
N ARG A 96 -4.28 -2.79 -3.23
CA ARG A 96 -4.87 -4.03 -3.74
C ARG A 96 -4.00 -5.26 -3.41
N ALA A 97 -3.61 -5.37 -2.13
CA ALA A 97 -2.76 -6.45 -1.66
C ALA A 97 -3.44 -7.82 -1.75
N GLY A 98 -2.77 -8.76 -2.38
CA GLY A 98 -3.26 -10.13 -2.49
C GLY A 98 -2.41 -11.03 -3.40
N VAL A 99 -2.84 -12.29 -3.48
CA VAL A 99 -2.26 -13.30 -4.36
C VAL A 99 -3.36 -14.10 -5.06
N LEU A 100 -3.20 -14.34 -6.35
CA LEU A 100 -3.99 -15.30 -7.12
C LEU A 100 -3.10 -16.49 -7.48
N MET A 101 -3.50 -17.67 -7.02
CA MET A 101 -2.87 -18.94 -7.28
C MET A 101 -3.63 -19.61 -8.42
N ILE A 102 -3.03 -19.76 -9.59
CA ILE A 102 -3.69 -20.33 -10.77
C ILE A 102 -3.07 -21.65 -11.22
N LEU A 103 -3.92 -22.66 -11.39
CA LEU A 103 -3.58 -23.88 -12.10
C LEU A 103 -4.11 -23.79 -13.54
N ASP A 104 -3.22 -23.47 -14.44
CA ASP A 104 -3.47 -23.49 -15.88
C ASP A 104 -3.33 -24.91 -16.42
N MET A 105 -4.47 -25.54 -16.67
CA MET A 105 -4.51 -26.93 -17.13
C MET A 105 -4.23 -27.06 -18.64
N THR A 106 -4.38 -25.96 -19.39
CA THR A 106 -4.08 -25.93 -20.83
C THR A 106 -2.58 -26.01 -21.09
N ASN A 107 -1.78 -25.27 -20.33
CA ASN A 107 -0.33 -25.19 -20.47
C ASN A 107 0.41 -26.01 -19.38
N ARG A 108 -0.32 -26.65 -18.47
CA ARG A 108 0.25 -27.40 -17.34
C ARG A 108 1.20 -26.53 -16.53
N TYR A 109 0.71 -25.35 -16.14
CA TYR A 109 1.51 -24.35 -15.46
C TYR A 109 0.81 -23.89 -14.19
N ASN A 110 1.52 -24.00 -13.06
CA ASN A 110 1.11 -23.49 -11.77
C ASN A 110 1.77 -22.12 -11.58
N TYR A 111 0.99 -21.07 -11.41
CA TYR A 111 1.51 -19.72 -11.31
C TYR A 111 0.87 -18.95 -10.14
N LEU A 112 1.68 -18.12 -9.49
CA LEU A 112 1.28 -17.24 -8.40
C LEU A 112 1.43 -15.80 -8.87
N SER A 113 0.32 -15.07 -9.02
CA SER A 113 0.32 -13.62 -9.27
C SER A 113 0.16 -12.89 -7.95
N THR A 114 1.10 -12.02 -7.60
CA THR A 114 1.08 -11.24 -6.35
C THR A 114 0.93 -9.76 -6.64
N ALA A 115 0.18 -9.04 -5.79
CA ALA A 115 -0.02 -7.61 -5.93
C ALA A 115 0.07 -6.89 -4.58
N GLY A 116 0.37 -5.61 -4.62
CA GLY A 116 0.43 -4.77 -3.43
C GLY A 116 1.41 -5.28 -2.38
N THR A 117 1.07 -5.12 -1.11
CA THR A 117 1.90 -5.55 0.02
C THR A 117 2.19 -7.06 0.02
N MET A 118 1.34 -7.90 -0.61
CA MET A 118 1.60 -9.34 -0.70
C MET A 118 2.96 -9.64 -1.36
N ALA A 119 3.37 -8.86 -2.35
CA ALA A 119 4.66 -9.02 -3.02
C ALA A 119 5.88 -8.77 -2.11
N ASP A 120 5.71 -8.14 -0.95
CA ASP A 120 6.79 -7.99 0.03
C ASP A 120 6.88 -9.19 0.97
N TYR A 121 5.74 -9.85 1.21
CA TYR A 121 5.71 -11.11 1.97
C TYR A 121 6.23 -12.27 1.13
N LEU A 122 5.89 -12.28 -0.17
CA LEU A 122 6.24 -13.32 -1.13
C LEU A 122 7.32 -12.80 -2.09
N ASN A 123 8.57 -12.84 -1.65
CA ASN A 123 9.70 -12.64 -2.55
C ASN A 123 9.91 -13.85 -3.45
N ASP A 124 10.77 -13.74 -4.46
CA ASP A 124 11.00 -14.79 -5.46
C ASP A 124 11.39 -16.13 -4.82
N HIS A 125 12.17 -16.10 -3.73
CA HIS A 125 12.58 -17.31 -3.01
C HIS A 125 11.40 -18.01 -2.32
N ARG A 126 10.51 -17.24 -1.67
CA ARG A 126 9.32 -17.79 -1.01
C ARG A 126 8.28 -18.30 -2.01
N ILE A 127 8.16 -17.63 -3.16
CA ILE A 127 7.32 -18.12 -4.26
C ILE A 127 7.85 -19.48 -4.76
N GLU A 128 9.14 -19.59 -4.99
CA GLU A 128 9.79 -20.83 -5.39
C GLU A 128 9.56 -21.97 -4.36
N GLU A 129 9.67 -21.65 -3.08
CA GLU A 129 9.42 -22.61 -2.00
C GLU A 129 7.94 -23.02 -1.93
N MET A 130 6.99 -22.08 -2.17
CA MET A 130 5.56 -22.40 -2.25
C MET A 130 5.28 -23.36 -3.40
N LEU A 131 5.74 -23.03 -4.61
CA LEU A 131 5.56 -23.86 -5.80
C LEU A 131 6.15 -25.26 -5.60
N SER A 132 7.37 -25.33 -5.08
CA SER A 132 8.04 -26.60 -4.78
C SER A 132 7.28 -27.47 -3.76
N SER A 133 6.53 -26.84 -2.85
CA SER A 133 5.71 -27.59 -1.88
C SER A 133 4.54 -28.35 -2.52
N ALA A 134 4.13 -27.95 -3.72
CA ALA A 134 3.04 -28.54 -4.50
C ALA A 134 3.50 -29.54 -5.56
N ASP A 135 4.76 -29.50 -6.00
CA ASP A 135 5.26 -30.23 -7.17
C ASP A 135 4.96 -31.73 -7.13
N ASP A 136 5.25 -32.40 -6.01
CA ASP A 136 5.00 -33.84 -5.87
C ASP A 136 3.51 -34.20 -6.02
N ALA A 137 2.63 -33.38 -5.46
CA ALA A 137 1.19 -33.58 -5.53
C ALA A 137 0.65 -33.27 -6.94
N LEU A 138 1.15 -32.21 -7.59
CA LEU A 138 0.79 -31.87 -8.97
C LEU A 138 1.23 -32.97 -9.95
N TYR A 139 2.44 -33.47 -9.78
CA TYR A 139 2.95 -34.56 -10.62
C TYR A 139 2.10 -35.86 -10.49
N ASN A 140 1.56 -36.10 -9.31
CA ASN A 140 0.69 -37.26 -9.05
C ASN A 140 -0.79 -36.99 -9.42
N GLY A 141 -1.14 -35.81 -9.87
CA GLY A 141 -2.53 -35.43 -10.19
C GLY A 141 -3.40 -35.17 -8.95
N GLU A 142 -2.79 -34.96 -7.79
CA GLU A 142 -3.47 -34.66 -6.51
C GLU A 142 -3.65 -33.14 -6.34
N TYR A 143 -4.39 -32.50 -7.26
CA TYR A 143 -4.45 -31.04 -7.40
C TYR A 143 -4.97 -30.32 -6.14
N GLY A 144 -6.01 -30.85 -5.48
CA GLY A 144 -6.52 -30.27 -4.25
C GLY A 144 -5.50 -30.30 -3.11
N ARG A 145 -4.74 -31.40 -3.01
CA ARG A 145 -3.65 -31.51 -2.04
C ARG A 145 -2.50 -30.55 -2.33
N ALA A 146 -2.19 -30.32 -3.61
CA ALA A 146 -1.18 -29.36 -4.04
C ALA A 146 -1.54 -27.95 -3.57
N MET A 147 -2.75 -27.48 -3.85
CA MET A 147 -3.19 -26.15 -3.43
C MET A 147 -3.27 -25.99 -1.90
N ILE A 148 -3.66 -27.03 -1.18
CA ILE A 148 -3.65 -27.01 0.29
C ILE A 148 -2.20 -26.92 0.83
N ALA A 149 -1.23 -27.54 0.18
CA ALA A 149 0.18 -27.42 0.54
C ALA A 149 0.69 -25.99 0.33
N GLU A 150 0.39 -25.37 -0.81
CA GLU A 150 0.74 -23.98 -1.08
C GLU A 150 0.07 -23.01 -0.10
N LEU A 151 -1.22 -23.17 0.17
CA LEU A 151 -1.93 -22.35 1.17
C LEU A 151 -1.35 -22.52 2.57
N THR A 152 -0.87 -23.72 2.91
CA THR A 152 -0.21 -23.97 4.19
C THR A 152 1.12 -23.22 4.27
N THR A 153 1.92 -23.27 3.22
CA THR A 153 3.20 -22.56 3.11
C THR A 153 2.98 -21.04 3.09
N LEU A 154 1.98 -20.56 2.36
CA LEU A 154 1.56 -19.15 2.38
C LEU A 154 1.24 -18.68 3.81
N ASN A 155 0.42 -19.45 4.53
CA ASN A 155 0.08 -19.12 5.92
C ASN A 155 1.31 -19.04 6.83
N GLN A 156 2.29 -19.91 6.61
CA GLN A 156 3.57 -19.86 7.33
C GLN A 156 4.29 -18.54 7.03
N PHE A 157 4.46 -18.15 5.77
CA PHE A 157 5.15 -16.91 5.40
C PHE A 157 4.42 -15.65 5.89
N LEU A 158 3.09 -15.66 5.85
CA LEU A 158 2.30 -14.57 6.41
C LEU A 158 2.50 -14.43 7.94
N ARG A 159 2.68 -15.54 8.65
CA ARG A 159 2.99 -15.53 10.10
C ARG A 159 4.41 -15.11 10.41
N GLU A 160 5.37 -15.46 9.59
CA GLU A 160 6.76 -15.05 9.71
C GLU A 160 6.95 -13.55 9.42
N GLY A 161 6.07 -12.98 8.60
CA GLY A 161 6.15 -11.58 8.20
C GLY A 161 7.11 -11.34 7.04
N ILE A 162 7.33 -10.07 6.73
CA ILE A 162 8.24 -9.63 5.66
C ILE A 162 9.68 -9.96 6.07
N GLU A 163 10.41 -10.59 5.17
CA GLU A 163 11.81 -10.96 5.41
C GLU A 163 12.70 -9.71 5.52
N GLU A 164 13.58 -9.70 6.51
CA GLU A 164 14.47 -8.55 6.70
C GLU A 164 15.39 -8.34 5.49
N GLY A 165 15.36 -7.15 4.93
CA GLY A 165 16.10 -6.79 3.73
C GLY A 165 15.41 -7.16 2.41
N SER A 166 14.13 -7.58 2.43
CA SER A 166 13.32 -7.72 1.22
C SER A 166 13.23 -6.41 0.44
N PHE A 167 13.18 -6.51 -0.86
CA PHE A 167 13.02 -5.38 -1.77
C PHE A 167 12.32 -5.83 -3.05
N ARG A 168 11.65 -4.88 -3.71
CA ARG A 168 11.09 -5.10 -5.03
C ARG A 168 12.06 -4.61 -6.10
N TYR A 169 12.02 -5.25 -7.24
CA TYR A 169 12.78 -4.82 -8.42
C TYR A 169 11.92 -4.99 -9.68
N ASP A 170 12.18 -4.17 -10.67
CA ASP A 170 11.56 -4.30 -11.98
C ASP A 170 12.13 -5.55 -12.68
N ALA A 171 11.27 -6.48 -13.05
CA ALA A 171 11.66 -7.76 -13.61
C ALA A 171 12.33 -7.64 -15.01
N GLU A 172 12.03 -6.57 -15.75
CA GLU A 172 12.60 -6.34 -17.09
C GLU A 172 13.96 -5.64 -17.01
N THR A 173 14.09 -4.66 -16.12
CA THR A 173 15.30 -3.82 -16.02
C THR A 173 16.25 -4.24 -14.91
N GLY A 174 15.78 -5.00 -13.92
CA GLY A 174 16.53 -5.38 -12.72
C GLY A 174 16.76 -4.21 -11.75
N GLU A 175 16.16 -3.05 -11.99
CA GLU A 175 16.30 -1.90 -11.12
C GLU A 175 15.47 -2.05 -9.85
N ARG A 176 16.06 -1.69 -8.71
CA ARG A 176 15.31 -1.68 -7.44
C ARG A 176 14.21 -0.63 -7.47
N LEU A 177 12.98 -1.06 -7.21
CA LEU A 177 11.85 -0.17 -7.06
C LEU A 177 11.92 0.48 -5.68
N THR A 178 12.58 1.66 -5.60
CA THR A 178 12.66 2.43 -4.37
C THR A 178 11.39 3.26 -4.19
N GLY A 179 10.67 3.02 -3.13
CA GLY A 179 9.71 4.00 -2.61
C GLY A 179 8.24 3.79 -2.94
N ILE A 180 7.75 2.57 -3.03
CA ILE A 180 6.29 2.33 -3.05
C ILE A 180 5.67 2.68 -1.69
N TYR A 181 6.41 2.52 -0.58
CA TYR A 181 5.92 2.83 0.77
C TYR A 181 6.00 4.31 1.22
N ASN A 182 6.66 5.18 0.46
CA ASN A 182 6.87 6.58 0.84
C ASN A 182 6.31 7.61 -0.15
N LYS A 183 5.53 7.21 -1.12
CA LYS A 183 4.80 8.17 -1.97
C LYS A 183 3.44 8.40 -1.36
N LEU A 184 3.30 9.56 -0.69
CA LEU A 184 1.99 10.11 -0.36
C LEU A 184 1.09 10.04 -1.60
N THR A 185 0.05 9.25 -1.52
CA THR A 185 -0.97 9.16 -2.56
C THR A 185 -1.57 10.54 -2.78
N LYS A 186 -1.99 10.87 -3.99
CA LYS A 186 -2.63 12.18 -4.27
C LYS A 186 -3.84 12.43 -3.36
N SER A 187 -4.56 11.36 -2.96
CA SER A 187 -5.64 11.41 -1.98
C SER A 187 -5.15 11.73 -0.57
N GLU A 188 -4.06 11.11 -0.10
CA GLU A 188 -3.47 11.40 1.22
C GLU A 188 -2.97 12.84 1.31
N LEU A 189 -2.29 13.32 0.24
CA LEU A 189 -1.86 14.71 0.15
C LEU A 189 -3.06 15.67 0.19
N PHE A 190 -4.14 15.35 -0.53
CA PHE A 190 -5.36 16.15 -0.55
C PHE A 190 -6.02 16.20 0.84
N PHE A 191 -6.17 15.06 1.51
CA PHE A 191 -6.69 14.99 2.88
C PHE A 191 -5.80 15.72 3.89
N ALA A 192 -4.47 15.57 3.80
CA ALA A 192 -3.53 16.27 4.66
C ALA A 192 -3.64 17.80 4.50
N VAL A 193 -3.79 18.29 3.27
CA VAL A 193 -3.99 19.73 2.99
C VAL A 193 -5.32 20.21 3.55
N ILE A 194 -6.42 19.47 3.37
CA ILE A 194 -7.73 19.82 3.92
C ILE A 194 -7.71 19.84 5.45
N CYS A 195 -7.14 18.81 6.08
CA CYS A 195 -7.01 18.74 7.54
C CYS A 195 -6.15 19.89 8.08
N GLY A 196 -5.02 20.18 7.43
CA GLY A 196 -4.15 21.31 7.78
C GLY A 196 -4.84 22.67 7.64
N ALA A 197 -5.53 22.89 6.53
CA ALA A 197 -6.27 24.15 6.28
C ALA A 197 -7.44 24.32 7.26
N SER A 198 -8.18 23.26 7.58
CA SER A 198 -9.28 23.32 8.55
C SER A 198 -8.79 23.59 9.97
N ALA A 199 -7.70 22.98 10.40
CA ALA A 199 -7.07 23.24 11.69
C ALA A 199 -6.57 24.70 11.79
N ALA A 200 -5.91 25.20 10.75
CA ALA A 200 -5.46 26.59 10.67
C ALA A 200 -6.63 27.58 10.73
N LEU A 201 -7.73 27.30 10.02
CA LEU A 201 -8.94 28.11 10.03
C LEU A 201 -9.59 28.15 11.42
N ILE A 202 -9.68 26.99 12.09
CA ILE A 202 -10.23 26.92 13.45
C ILE A 202 -9.37 27.74 14.42
N MET A 203 -8.03 27.59 14.37
CA MET A 203 -7.11 28.39 15.18
C MET A 203 -7.26 29.89 14.89
N TYR A 204 -7.32 30.27 13.63
CA TYR A 204 -7.55 31.67 13.22
C TYR A 204 -8.85 32.24 13.81
N LEU A 205 -9.96 31.50 13.71
CA LEU A 205 -11.26 31.93 14.25
C LEU A 205 -11.24 32.01 15.79
N VAL A 206 -10.56 31.11 16.48
CA VAL A 206 -10.41 31.16 17.94
C VAL A 206 -9.60 32.38 18.35
N VAL A 207 -8.46 32.61 17.72
CA VAL A 207 -7.60 33.77 18.00
C VAL A 207 -8.35 35.06 17.69
N MET A 208 -8.98 35.16 16.50
CA MET A 208 -9.76 36.34 16.13
C MET A 208 -10.88 36.64 17.12
N ARG A 209 -11.57 35.58 17.64
CA ARG A 209 -12.63 35.75 18.64
C ARG A 209 -12.09 36.18 20.01
N MET A 210 -10.88 35.70 20.40
CA MET A 210 -10.22 36.15 21.63
C MET A 210 -9.78 37.62 21.55
N TYR A 211 -9.36 38.09 20.37
CA TYR A 211 -8.93 39.48 20.18
C TYR A 211 -10.13 40.44 19.94
N LEU A 212 -11.20 40.00 19.26
CA LEU A 212 -12.42 40.80 19.07
C LEU A 212 -13.22 41.03 20.36
N LEU A 213 -13.07 40.17 21.37
CA LEU A 213 -13.74 40.32 22.68
C LEU A 213 -13.03 41.32 23.63
N LYS A 214 -11.84 41.82 23.27
CA LYS A 214 -11.11 42.83 24.01
C LYS A 214 -11.17 44.20 23.34
N GLY A 215 -12.32 44.56 22.81
CA GLY A 215 -12.56 45.88 22.31
C GLY A 215 -12.80 46.90 23.42
N THR A 216 -11.81 47.12 24.25
CA THR A 216 -11.64 48.38 24.95
C THR A 216 -10.43 49.06 24.34
N THR A 217 -10.71 49.95 23.41
CA THR A 217 -9.73 50.92 22.91
C THR A 217 -9.31 51.78 24.08
N TYR A 218 -8.33 51.31 24.84
CA TYR A 218 -7.63 52.20 25.77
C TYR A 218 -6.71 53.08 24.91
N HIS A 219 -7.22 54.23 24.50
CA HIS A 219 -6.40 55.30 23.95
C HIS A 219 -5.51 55.81 25.10
N TYR A 220 -4.33 55.26 25.22
CA TYR A 220 -3.31 55.83 26.08
C TYR A 220 -2.75 57.05 25.35
N SER A 221 -3.24 58.24 25.71
CA SER A 221 -2.67 59.49 25.18
C SER A 221 -1.36 59.73 25.94
N LEU A 222 -0.26 59.25 25.40
CA LEU A 222 1.11 59.43 25.92
C LEU A 222 1.56 60.91 25.88
N GLY A 223 0.73 61.81 25.42
CA GLY A 223 1.19 63.16 25.06
C GLY A 223 0.73 64.30 25.94
N LYS A 224 -0.18 64.12 26.91
CA LYS A 224 -0.77 65.33 27.55
C LYS A 224 -0.63 65.45 29.06
N GLU A 225 -0.35 64.43 29.86
CA GLU A 225 -0.37 64.65 31.31
C GLU A 225 0.78 64.09 32.16
N ASN A 226 1.61 63.18 31.71
CA ASN A 226 2.51 62.52 32.67
C ASN A 226 3.99 62.24 32.26
N VAL A 227 4.44 62.70 31.06
CA VAL A 227 5.88 62.55 30.73
C VAL A 227 6.41 63.79 30.00
N ARG A 228 7.25 64.55 30.71
CA ARG A 228 8.16 65.51 30.06
C ARG A 228 9.43 64.75 29.72
N VAL A 229 9.56 64.38 28.44
CA VAL A 229 10.84 63.82 27.95
C VAL A 229 11.71 64.99 27.53
N ASN A 230 12.81 65.18 28.28
CA ASN A 230 13.85 66.13 27.93
C ASN A 230 15.03 65.30 27.34
N MET A 231 15.07 65.16 26.03
CA MET A 231 16.18 64.51 25.35
C MET A 231 17.36 65.50 25.24
N GLN A 232 18.45 65.20 25.91
CA GLN A 232 19.70 65.99 25.83
C GLN A 232 20.65 65.57 24.74
N VAL A 233 20.44 64.38 24.14
CA VAL A 233 21.27 63.87 23.03
C VAL A 233 20.38 63.04 22.11
N ASP A 234 20.34 63.42 20.84
CA ASP A 234 19.71 62.67 19.76
C ASP A 234 20.83 62.11 18.88
N ASP A 235 21.36 60.97 19.27
CA ASP A 235 22.43 60.29 18.54
C ASP A 235 22.06 58.85 18.25
N GLU A 236 21.80 58.56 16.98
CA GLU A 236 21.53 57.21 16.48
C GLU A 236 22.84 56.50 16.19
N GLN A 237 23.31 55.63 17.08
CA GLN A 237 24.50 54.81 16.86
C GLN A 237 24.12 53.43 16.38
N PHE A 238 24.43 53.13 15.12
CA PHE A 238 24.31 51.83 14.48
C PHE A 238 25.25 50.79 15.15
N ILE A 239 24.71 49.77 15.83
CA ILE A 239 25.47 48.85 16.66
C ILE A 239 25.86 47.51 15.97
N ARG A 240 25.84 47.45 14.65
CA ARG A 240 26.41 46.30 13.89
C ARG A 240 25.46 45.11 13.70
N GLU A 241 25.17 44.82 12.45
CA GLU A 241 24.54 43.59 12.00
C GLU A 241 25.60 42.50 11.74
N ARG A 242 25.41 41.32 12.36
CA ARG A 242 26.28 40.13 12.13
C ARG A 242 25.49 39.04 11.41
N VAL A 243 25.73 38.86 10.12
CA VAL A 243 25.18 37.74 9.34
C VAL A 243 26.15 36.56 9.42
N THR A 244 25.73 35.47 10.07
CA THR A 244 26.48 34.20 10.10
C THR A 244 25.92 33.28 9.02
N ARG A 245 26.70 32.97 7.98
CA ARG A 245 26.34 31.95 6.96
C ARG A 245 26.97 30.63 7.35
N VAL A 246 26.14 29.61 7.55
CA VAL A 246 26.57 28.22 7.77
C VAL A 246 26.46 27.48 6.44
N PRO A 247 27.53 26.91 5.88
CA PRO A 247 27.47 26.12 4.67
C PRO A 247 26.84 24.74 4.95
N ILE A 248 25.83 24.37 4.16
CA ILE A 248 25.25 23.05 4.20
C ILE A 248 26.11 22.12 3.32
N VAL A 249 26.75 21.15 3.95
CA VAL A 249 27.50 20.10 3.26
C VAL A 249 26.50 19.09 2.70
N ARG A 250 26.41 18.98 1.36
CA ARG A 250 25.69 17.90 0.70
C ARG A 250 26.59 16.68 0.62
N SER A 251 26.21 15.62 1.34
CA SER A 251 26.82 14.31 1.21
C SER A 251 26.35 13.67 -0.10
N SER A 252 27.26 13.45 -1.05
CA SER A 252 27.03 12.60 -2.21
C SER A 252 27.33 11.16 -1.79
N GLY A 253 26.25 10.36 -1.59
CA GLY A 253 26.36 8.92 -1.39
C GLY A 253 26.61 8.22 -2.71
N GLY A 254 27.77 7.63 -2.86
CA GLY A 254 28.16 6.80 -3.99
C GLY A 254 27.40 5.47 -4.01
N GLY A 255 27.02 5.03 -5.22
CA GLY A 255 26.40 3.75 -5.47
C GLY A 255 27.31 2.58 -5.12
N GLY A 256 26.74 1.62 -4.40
CA GLY A 256 27.33 0.30 -4.19
C GLY A 256 26.48 -0.74 -4.88
N HIS A 257 27.01 -1.35 -5.95
CA HIS A 257 26.50 -2.58 -6.52
C HIS A 257 26.75 -3.70 -5.51
N GLY A 258 25.70 -4.28 -4.98
CA GLY A 258 25.76 -5.51 -4.18
C GLY A 258 24.76 -6.50 -4.73
N GLY A 259 25.22 -7.42 -5.55
CA GLY A 259 24.49 -8.61 -5.88
C GLY A 259 24.39 -9.46 -4.63
N GLY A 260 23.18 -9.76 -4.18
CA GLY A 260 22.89 -10.66 -3.06
C GLY A 260 21.56 -11.30 -3.31
N GLY A 261 21.62 -12.63 -3.53
CA GLY A 261 20.47 -13.42 -3.96
C GLY A 261 19.32 -13.45 -2.97
N GLY A 262 18.16 -13.70 -3.47
CA GLY A 262 17.07 -14.40 -2.81
C GLY A 262 16.04 -13.57 -2.05
N ARG A 263 16.19 -12.27 -1.88
CA ARG A 263 15.24 -11.44 -1.11
C ARG A 263 14.49 -10.39 -1.92
N GLY A 264 14.59 -10.45 -3.22
CA GLY A 264 13.89 -9.56 -4.14
C GLY A 264 12.55 -10.15 -4.57
N SER A 265 11.59 -9.29 -4.84
CA SER A 265 10.35 -9.61 -5.55
C SER A 265 10.42 -8.97 -6.92
N GLY A 266 10.42 -9.78 -7.98
CA GLY A 266 10.34 -9.31 -9.34
C GLY A 266 8.96 -8.75 -9.62
N MET A 267 8.87 -7.48 -10.02
CA MET A 267 7.62 -6.82 -10.32
C MET A 267 7.55 -6.48 -11.81
N HIS A 268 6.39 -6.68 -12.40
CA HIS A 268 6.09 -6.28 -13.78
C HIS A 268 4.76 -5.52 -13.83
N MET A 269 4.51 -4.84 -14.94
CA MET A 269 3.26 -4.13 -15.17
C MET A 269 2.33 -5.00 -16.00
N SER A 270 1.12 -5.22 -15.49
CA SER A 270 0.06 -5.88 -16.25
C SER A 270 -0.47 -5.00 -17.38
N SER A 271 -1.22 -5.58 -18.30
CA SER A 271 -1.93 -4.85 -19.34
C SER A 271 -2.97 -3.86 -18.81
N GLY A 272 -3.51 -4.09 -17.61
CA GLY A 272 -4.42 -3.19 -16.89
C GLY A 272 -3.73 -2.06 -16.14
N GLY A 273 -2.38 -2.07 -16.08
CA GLY A 273 -1.59 -1.01 -15.49
C GLY A 273 -1.33 -1.16 -13.98
N MET A 274 -1.64 -2.30 -13.39
CA MET A 274 -1.21 -2.66 -12.04
C MET A 274 0.18 -3.28 -12.05
N SER A 275 0.88 -3.15 -10.91
CA SER A 275 2.17 -3.79 -10.70
C SER A 275 1.97 -5.13 -10.01
N HIS A 276 2.36 -6.19 -10.67
CA HIS A 276 2.31 -7.56 -10.19
C HIS A 276 3.71 -8.14 -10.01
N GLY A 277 3.86 -9.05 -9.07
CA GLY A 277 4.97 -9.97 -8.97
C GLY A 277 4.48 -11.40 -9.13
N GLY A 278 5.36 -12.34 -9.08
CA GLY A 278 4.93 -13.74 -9.13
C GLY A 278 6.00 -14.66 -9.67
N GLY A 279 5.66 -15.94 -9.71
CA GLY A 279 6.47 -17.00 -10.30
C GLY A 279 5.62 -18.23 -10.57
N GLY A 280 6.14 -19.18 -11.34
CA GLY A 280 5.40 -20.37 -11.70
C GLY A 280 6.27 -21.55 -12.07
N HIS A 281 5.68 -22.76 -11.97
CA HIS A 281 6.29 -24.03 -12.33
C HIS A 281 5.40 -24.81 -13.29
N HIS A 282 6.04 -25.51 -14.23
CA HIS A 282 5.38 -26.53 -15.05
C HIS A 282 5.27 -27.87 -14.27
N PHE A 283 4.18 -28.60 -14.51
CA PHE A 283 3.88 -29.88 -13.86
C PHE A 283 3.31 -30.93 -14.83
#